data_24d5f88b452d8dfdf88d304fa0aa4014
#
_entry.id   24d5f88b452d8dfdf88d304fa0aa4014
#
_cell.length_a   1.000
_cell.length_b   1.000
_cell.length_c   1.000
_cell.angle_alpha   90.00
_cell.angle_beta   90.00
_cell.angle_gamma   90.00
#
_symmetry.space_group_name_H-M   'P 1'
#
loop_
_entity.id
_entity.type
_entity.pdbx_description
1 polymer ?
#
loop_
_entity_poly.entity_id
_entity_poly.type
_entity_poly.pdbx_seq_one_letter_code
_entity_poly.pdbx_strand_id
1 'polypeptide(L)'
;MKSEIELKNTEHVSVEIPERILAIWGRSILNSGWTSVPNELLKNQSRLGIGNTELVLLINLISFMHHSDARVYPSISLLCERMSQDRRTIQRNLNKLVEMDILRIKVRSTGKNSKGMTNLYDLTPLMLKLINIKIPSLNTPDEKHMCPKCGKIAISREEITKEFGFRSDTNGKMRTQSWCKDCRGKKMADLP
;
A
#
# COMPACT_ATOMS: atom_id res chain seq x y z
N MET A 1 -20.72 -21.22 38.23
CA MET A 1 -20.20 -19.87 37.86
C MET A 1 -19.82 -19.95 36.42
N LYS A 2 -20.66 -19.44 35.52
CA LYS A 2 -20.41 -19.30 34.08
C LYS A 2 -19.81 -17.94 33.83
N SER A 3 -18.59 -17.88 33.31
CA SER A 3 -17.96 -16.64 32.87
C SER A 3 -18.46 -16.33 31.45
N GLU A 4 -19.34 -15.35 31.35
CA GLU A 4 -19.75 -14.70 30.11
C GLU A 4 -18.55 -13.92 29.55
N ILE A 5 -18.04 -14.35 28.40
CA ILE A 5 -17.10 -13.55 27.60
C ILE A 5 -17.95 -12.66 26.71
N GLU A 6 -18.13 -11.41 27.11
CA GLU A 6 -18.69 -10.37 26.26
C GLU A 6 -17.78 -10.14 25.03
N LEU A 7 -18.26 -10.59 23.89
CA LEU A 7 -17.71 -10.20 22.57
C LEU A 7 -18.10 -8.74 22.35
N LYS A 8 -17.13 -7.84 22.52
CA LYS A 8 -17.27 -6.42 22.18
C LYS A 8 -17.67 -6.26 20.72
N ASN A 9 -18.79 -5.56 20.53
CA ASN A 9 -19.32 -5.05 19.27
C ASN A 9 -18.20 -4.50 18.36
N THR A 10 -17.96 -5.15 17.25
CA THR A 10 -17.31 -4.51 16.13
C THR A 10 -18.31 -3.54 15.50
N GLU A 11 -18.11 -2.25 15.72
CA GLU A 11 -18.85 -1.20 15.05
C GLU A 11 -18.71 -1.45 13.53
N HIS A 12 -19.82 -1.76 12.89
CA HIS A 12 -19.93 -1.73 11.44
C HIS A 12 -19.76 -0.27 11.01
N VAL A 13 -18.58 0.07 10.53
CA VAL A 13 -18.38 1.33 9.82
C VAL A 13 -19.22 1.26 8.56
N SER A 14 -20.39 1.89 8.60
CA SER A 14 -21.22 2.07 7.40
C SER A 14 -20.49 3.01 6.46
N VAL A 15 -19.87 2.48 5.43
CA VAL A 15 -19.25 3.30 4.39
C VAL A 15 -20.40 3.89 3.56
N GLU A 16 -20.67 5.17 3.74
CA GLU A 16 -21.65 5.90 2.93
C GLU A 16 -21.20 5.88 1.46
N ILE A 17 -22.12 5.49 0.57
CA ILE A 17 -21.88 5.52 -0.88
C ILE A 17 -21.85 7.00 -1.30
N PRO A 18 -20.77 7.50 -1.93
CA PRO A 18 -20.74 8.87 -2.40
C PRO A 18 -21.91 9.16 -3.37
N GLU A 19 -22.58 10.30 -3.18
CA GLU A 19 -23.75 10.69 -3.99
C GLU A 19 -23.50 10.61 -5.50
N ARG A 20 -22.29 11.00 -5.94
CA ARG A 20 -21.89 10.92 -7.34
C ARG A 20 -21.90 9.49 -7.87
N ILE A 21 -21.43 8.52 -7.09
CA ILE A 21 -21.44 7.10 -7.47
C ILE A 21 -22.87 6.59 -7.52
N LEU A 22 -23.68 6.97 -6.55
CA LEU A 22 -25.10 6.63 -6.49
C LEU A 22 -25.87 7.20 -7.70
N ALA A 23 -25.58 8.44 -8.10
CA ALA A 23 -26.21 9.08 -9.25
C ALA A 23 -25.88 8.39 -10.59
N ILE A 24 -24.64 7.87 -10.73
CA ILE A 24 -24.18 7.20 -11.96
C ILE A 24 -24.73 5.77 -12.07
N TRP A 25 -24.64 4.99 -11.00
CA TRP A 25 -24.91 3.55 -11.04
C TRP A 25 -26.29 3.16 -10.54
N GLY A 26 -26.94 4.03 -9.78
CA GLY A 26 -28.22 3.75 -9.16
C GLY A 26 -28.13 2.80 -7.96
N ARG A 27 -29.10 2.91 -7.09
CA ARG A 27 -29.14 2.14 -5.83
C ARG A 27 -29.27 0.63 -6.05
N SER A 28 -30.01 0.20 -7.06
CA SER A 28 -30.25 -1.22 -7.36
C SER A 28 -28.96 -1.99 -7.68
N ILE A 29 -28.03 -1.37 -8.41
CA ILE A 29 -26.73 -1.98 -8.72
C ILE A 29 -25.83 -1.97 -7.50
N LEU A 30 -25.77 -0.84 -6.80
CA LEU A 30 -24.86 -0.65 -5.66
C LEU A 30 -25.25 -1.45 -4.41
N ASN A 31 -26.52 -1.85 -4.29
CA ASN A 31 -26.97 -2.73 -3.20
C ASN A 31 -26.32 -4.13 -3.24
N SER A 32 -25.84 -4.57 -4.42
CA SER A 32 -25.06 -5.81 -4.55
C SER A 32 -23.59 -5.67 -4.11
N GLY A 33 -23.19 -4.48 -3.67
CA GLY A 33 -21.83 -4.10 -3.33
C GLY A 33 -21.10 -3.39 -4.46
N TRP A 34 -20.04 -2.71 -4.11
CA TRP A 34 -19.14 -2.04 -5.04
C TRP A 34 -17.70 -2.14 -4.55
N THR A 35 -16.75 -1.98 -5.45
CA THR A 35 -15.33 -2.13 -5.13
C THR A 35 -14.60 -0.82 -5.34
N SER A 36 -13.95 -0.33 -4.29
CA SER A 36 -13.08 0.84 -4.36
C SER A 36 -11.67 0.42 -4.76
N VAL A 37 -11.23 0.89 -5.92
CA VAL A 37 -9.88 0.63 -6.43
C VAL A 37 -9.09 1.93 -6.41
N PRO A 38 -7.93 1.98 -5.74
CA PRO A 38 -7.11 3.19 -5.72
C PRO A 38 -6.60 3.54 -7.12
N ASN A 39 -6.75 4.80 -7.53
CA ASN A 39 -6.21 5.27 -8.82
C ASN A 39 -4.70 5.06 -8.93
N GLU A 40 -3.97 5.04 -7.82
CA GLU A 40 -2.53 4.79 -7.82
C GLU A 40 -2.18 3.37 -8.28
N LEU A 41 -3.05 2.37 -8.06
CA LEU A 41 -2.88 1.02 -8.63
C LEU A 41 -2.96 1.07 -10.16
N LEU A 42 -3.98 1.74 -10.70
CA LEU A 42 -4.21 1.83 -12.14
C LEU A 42 -3.10 2.63 -12.85
N LYS A 43 -2.71 3.78 -12.28
CA LYS A 43 -1.67 4.65 -12.83
C LYS A 43 -0.28 4.01 -12.83
N ASN A 44 0.00 3.13 -11.88
CA ASN A 44 1.31 2.52 -11.70
C ASN A 44 1.36 1.05 -12.13
N GLN A 45 0.37 0.55 -12.86
CA GLN A 45 0.30 -0.83 -13.33
C GLN A 45 1.60 -1.28 -14.00
N SER A 46 2.09 -0.51 -14.98
CA SER A 46 3.35 -0.80 -15.69
C SER A 46 4.57 -0.76 -14.75
N ARG A 47 4.64 0.21 -13.85
CA ARG A 47 5.73 0.34 -12.88
C ARG A 47 5.78 -0.81 -11.89
N LEU A 48 4.62 -1.38 -11.54
CA LEU A 48 4.49 -2.56 -10.70
C LEU A 48 4.77 -3.87 -11.47
N GLY A 49 4.90 -3.81 -12.80
CA GLY A 49 5.08 -4.97 -13.67
C GLY A 49 3.82 -5.85 -13.79
N ILE A 50 2.64 -5.31 -13.47
CA ILE A 50 1.37 -6.02 -13.45
C ILE A 50 0.74 -6.01 -14.84
N GLY A 51 0.44 -7.18 -15.40
CA GLY A 51 -0.33 -7.31 -16.64
C GLY A 51 -1.85 -7.16 -16.41
N ASN A 52 -2.61 -7.14 -17.49
CA ASN A 52 -4.07 -6.93 -17.39
C ASN A 52 -4.78 -8.06 -16.61
N THR A 53 -4.34 -9.30 -16.79
CA THR A 53 -4.94 -10.45 -16.10
C THR A 53 -4.66 -10.40 -14.60
N GLU A 54 -3.43 -10.05 -14.21
CA GLU A 54 -3.06 -9.87 -12.81
C GLU A 54 -3.80 -8.69 -12.19
N LEU A 55 -3.99 -7.59 -12.93
CA LEU A 55 -4.78 -6.45 -12.45
C LEU A 55 -6.24 -6.84 -12.18
N VAL A 56 -6.88 -7.54 -13.12
CA VAL A 56 -8.26 -8.01 -12.93
C VAL A 56 -8.35 -8.98 -11.75
N LEU A 57 -7.36 -9.85 -11.56
CA LEU A 57 -7.28 -10.75 -10.40
C LEU A 57 -7.16 -9.96 -9.09
N LEU A 58 -6.32 -8.92 -9.05
CA LEU A 58 -6.19 -8.05 -7.87
C LEU A 58 -7.50 -7.31 -7.57
N ILE A 59 -8.20 -6.78 -8.58
CA ILE A 59 -9.49 -6.11 -8.40
C ILE A 59 -10.51 -7.10 -7.83
N ASN A 60 -10.54 -8.36 -8.32
CA ASN A 60 -11.39 -9.39 -7.75
C ASN A 60 -11.02 -9.70 -6.29
N LEU A 61 -9.75 -9.77 -5.92
CA LEU A 61 -9.33 -9.95 -4.53
C LEU A 61 -9.75 -8.76 -3.66
N ILE A 62 -9.54 -7.52 -4.13
CA ILE A 62 -9.95 -6.29 -3.45
C ILE A 62 -11.46 -6.26 -3.19
N SER A 63 -12.28 -6.82 -4.10
CA SER A 63 -13.74 -6.86 -3.93
C SER A 63 -14.22 -7.69 -2.73
N PHE A 64 -13.35 -8.49 -2.13
CA PHE A 64 -13.64 -9.25 -0.90
C PHE A 64 -13.15 -8.55 0.38
N MET A 65 -12.58 -7.34 0.26
CA MET A 65 -12.12 -6.56 1.42
C MET A 65 -13.31 -5.85 2.08
N HIS A 66 -13.90 -6.51 3.06
CA HIS A 66 -15.05 -5.96 3.80
C HIS A 66 -14.67 -5.40 5.18
N HIS A 67 -13.42 -5.62 5.61
CA HIS A 67 -12.91 -5.18 6.90
C HIS A 67 -11.65 -4.31 6.71
N SER A 68 -11.20 -3.69 7.78
CA SER A 68 -10.01 -2.83 7.80
C SER A 68 -8.68 -3.55 7.53
N ASP A 69 -8.67 -4.89 7.51
CA ASP A 69 -7.49 -5.66 7.19
C ASP A 69 -7.41 -5.99 5.68
N ALA A 70 -6.19 -6.10 5.17
CA ALA A 70 -5.93 -6.38 3.76
C ALA A 70 -6.00 -7.88 3.41
N ARG A 71 -6.71 -8.68 4.22
CA ARG A 71 -6.77 -10.14 4.12
C ARG A 71 -8.12 -10.60 3.61
N VAL A 72 -8.11 -11.45 2.59
CA VAL A 72 -9.32 -11.97 1.96
C VAL A 72 -9.23 -13.48 1.73
N TYR A 73 -10.38 -14.14 1.57
CA TYR A 73 -10.46 -15.59 1.59
C TYR A 73 -11.29 -16.20 0.43
N PRO A 74 -11.30 -15.67 -0.80
CA PRO A 74 -12.06 -16.27 -1.88
C PRO A 74 -11.52 -17.65 -2.23
N SER A 75 -12.41 -18.55 -2.67
CA SER A 75 -11.98 -19.82 -3.23
C SER A 75 -11.39 -19.63 -4.63
N ILE A 76 -10.46 -20.51 -5.02
CA ILE A 76 -9.92 -20.50 -6.39
C ILE A 76 -11.05 -20.74 -7.41
N SER A 77 -12.02 -21.60 -7.08
CA SER A 77 -13.17 -21.87 -7.96
C SER A 77 -13.99 -20.61 -8.23
N LEU A 78 -14.23 -19.80 -7.20
CA LEU A 78 -14.95 -18.52 -7.36
C LEU A 78 -14.16 -17.52 -8.22
N LEU A 79 -12.83 -17.49 -8.07
CA LEU A 79 -11.98 -16.65 -8.92
C LEU A 79 -12.00 -17.13 -10.39
N CYS A 80 -11.97 -18.45 -10.61
CA CYS A 80 -12.12 -19.04 -11.95
C CYS A 80 -13.44 -18.62 -12.61
N GLU A 81 -14.54 -18.74 -11.87
CA GLU A 81 -15.86 -18.38 -12.33
C GLU A 81 -15.96 -16.89 -12.70
N ARG A 82 -15.57 -15.99 -11.78
CA ARG A 82 -15.63 -14.54 -12.00
C ARG A 82 -14.76 -14.04 -13.15
N MET A 83 -13.60 -14.68 -13.35
CA MET A 83 -12.65 -14.27 -14.38
C MET A 83 -12.80 -15.07 -15.67
N SER A 84 -13.70 -16.06 -15.74
CA SER A 84 -13.82 -16.99 -16.86
C SER A 84 -12.48 -17.61 -17.26
N GLN A 85 -11.67 -17.99 -16.26
CA GLN A 85 -10.33 -18.54 -16.42
C GLN A 85 -10.24 -19.92 -15.77
N ASP A 86 -9.38 -20.78 -16.33
CA ASP A 86 -9.10 -22.07 -15.75
C ASP A 86 -8.26 -21.96 -14.47
N ARG A 87 -8.32 -23.03 -13.64
CA ARG A 87 -7.64 -23.09 -12.35
C ARG A 87 -6.11 -22.90 -12.48
N ARG A 88 -5.50 -23.45 -13.52
CA ARG A 88 -4.05 -23.38 -13.75
C ARG A 88 -3.62 -21.94 -14.03
N THR A 89 -4.39 -21.23 -14.85
CA THR A 89 -4.16 -19.82 -15.17
C THR A 89 -4.30 -18.94 -13.91
N ILE A 90 -5.36 -19.14 -13.11
CA ILE A 90 -5.52 -18.40 -11.84
C ILE A 90 -4.35 -18.66 -10.90
N GLN A 91 -3.94 -19.93 -10.71
CA GLN A 91 -2.81 -20.28 -9.84
C GLN A 91 -1.49 -19.67 -10.35
N ARG A 92 -1.23 -19.70 -11.65
CA ARG A 92 -0.04 -19.08 -12.25
C ARG A 92 0.00 -17.57 -12.00
N ASN A 93 -1.12 -16.87 -12.16
CA ASN A 93 -1.20 -15.44 -11.92
C ASN A 93 -1.06 -15.10 -10.42
N LEU A 94 -1.62 -15.91 -9.54
CA LEU A 94 -1.42 -15.77 -8.09
C LEU A 94 0.06 -15.94 -7.71
N ASN A 95 0.73 -16.97 -8.24
CA ASN A 95 2.15 -17.20 -7.99
C ASN A 95 3.00 -16.04 -8.50
N LYS A 96 2.72 -15.53 -9.70
CA LYS A 96 3.39 -14.35 -10.26
C LYS A 96 3.25 -13.13 -9.36
N LEU A 97 2.06 -12.87 -8.80
CA LEU A 97 1.85 -11.78 -7.84
C LEU A 97 2.64 -11.99 -6.54
N VAL A 98 2.83 -13.24 -6.11
CA VAL A 98 3.67 -13.57 -4.95
C VAL A 98 5.15 -13.34 -5.27
N GLU A 99 5.64 -13.80 -6.42
CA GLU A 99 7.02 -13.58 -6.89
C GLU A 99 7.38 -12.10 -7.02
N MET A 100 6.38 -11.29 -7.38
CA MET A 100 6.51 -9.82 -7.46
C MET A 100 6.38 -9.13 -6.09
N ASP A 101 6.25 -9.87 -4.99
CA ASP A 101 5.98 -9.35 -3.64
C ASP A 101 4.80 -8.34 -3.61
N ILE A 102 3.74 -8.66 -4.33
CA ILE A 102 2.48 -7.89 -4.37
C ILE A 102 1.41 -8.55 -3.51
N LEU A 103 1.48 -9.88 -3.38
CA LEU A 103 0.53 -10.71 -2.68
C LEU A 103 1.26 -11.72 -1.79
N ARG A 104 0.73 -12.00 -0.61
CA ARG A 104 1.14 -13.16 0.19
C ARG A 104 0.00 -14.15 0.27
N ILE A 105 0.31 -15.44 0.13
CA ILE A 105 -0.68 -16.51 0.22
C ILE A 105 -0.33 -17.39 1.41
N LYS A 106 -1.29 -17.56 2.32
CA LYS A 106 -1.18 -18.52 3.41
C LYS A 106 -2.21 -19.63 3.20
N VAL A 107 -1.71 -20.84 3.01
CA VAL A 107 -2.57 -22.04 2.96
C VAL A 107 -3.14 -22.28 4.35
N ARG A 108 -4.46 -22.35 4.45
CA ARG A 108 -5.14 -22.65 5.70
C ARG A 108 -5.37 -24.17 5.74
N SER A 109 -4.53 -24.86 6.52
CA SER A 109 -4.67 -26.29 6.78
C SER A 109 -4.96 -26.50 8.26
N THR A 110 -6.06 -27.14 8.59
CA THR A 110 -6.40 -27.55 9.95
C THR A 110 -6.44 -29.08 10.03
N GLY A 111 -5.25 -29.72 10.16
CA GLY A 111 -5.14 -31.15 10.46
C GLY A 111 -5.66 -32.10 9.38
N LYS A 112 -5.72 -33.42 9.71
CA LYS A 112 -6.04 -34.50 8.77
C LYS A 112 -7.46 -34.46 8.16
N ASN A 113 -8.36 -33.62 8.64
CA ASN A 113 -9.77 -33.53 8.20
C ASN A 113 -10.17 -32.21 7.57
N SER A 114 -9.23 -31.34 7.18
CA SER A 114 -9.53 -30.02 6.63
C SER A 114 -9.93 -30.07 5.14
N LYS A 115 -11.02 -30.74 4.82
CA LYS A 115 -11.68 -30.56 3.53
C LYS A 115 -12.34 -29.17 3.51
N GLY A 116 -11.85 -28.26 2.68
CA GLY A 116 -12.60 -27.08 2.28
C GLY A 116 -12.17 -25.72 2.81
N MET A 117 -11.04 -25.57 3.49
CA MET A 117 -10.58 -24.21 3.85
C MET A 117 -9.96 -23.48 2.64
N THR A 118 -10.46 -22.27 2.40
CA THR A 118 -9.90 -21.40 1.36
C THR A 118 -8.56 -20.81 1.79
N ASN A 119 -7.68 -20.52 0.82
CA ASN A 119 -6.44 -19.80 1.10
C ASN A 119 -6.73 -18.39 1.66
N LEU A 120 -5.82 -17.91 2.48
CA LEU A 120 -5.76 -16.51 2.88
C LEU A 120 -4.86 -15.76 1.88
N TYR A 121 -5.38 -14.68 1.33
CA TYR A 121 -4.66 -13.76 0.46
C TYR A 121 -4.45 -12.45 1.21
N ASP A 122 -3.20 -12.09 1.43
CA ASP A 122 -2.82 -10.86 2.13
C ASP A 122 -2.30 -9.83 1.12
N LEU A 123 -3.01 -8.73 0.98
CA LEU A 123 -2.74 -7.63 0.06
C LEU A 123 -1.87 -6.52 0.68
N THR A 124 -1.43 -6.68 1.92
CA THR A 124 -0.55 -5.71 2.61
C THR A 124 0.68 -5.34 1.76
N PRO A 125 1.39 -6.28 1.08
CA PRO A 125 2.53 -5.92 0.25
C PRO A 125 2.18 -4.95 -0.88
N LEU A 126 1.02 -5.15 -1.55
CA LEU A 126 0.53 -4.21 -2.55
C LEU A 126 0.34 -2.81 -1.98
N MET A 127 -0.33 -2.71 -0.83
CA MET A 127 -0.57 -1.42 -0.17
C MET A 127 0.72 -0.70 0.16
N LEU A 128 1.70 -1.40 0.72
CA LEU A 128 3.02 -0.84 1.03
C LEU A 128 3.75 -0.37 -0.23
N LYS A 129 3.71 -1.15 -1.33
CA LYS A 129 4.30 -0.73 -2.61
C LYS A 129 3.66 0.55 -3.16
N LEU A 130 2.33 0.66 -3.10
CA LEU A 130 1.62 1.86 -3.56
C LEU A 130 1.94 3.08 -2.69
N ILE A 131 2.01 2.91 -1.37
CA ILE A 131 2.44 3.97 -0.44
C ILE A 131 3.85 4.42 -0.79
N ASN A 132 4.77 3.49 -1.00
CA ASN A 132 6.17 3.78 -1.33
C ASN A 132 6.34 4.48 -2.68
N ILE A 133 5.49 4.16 -3.65
CA ILE A 133 5.45 4.86 -4.94
C ILE A 133 4.97 6.30 -4.75
N LYS A 134 3.96 6.52 -3.90
CA LYS A 134 3.34 7.83 -3.66
C LYS A 134 4.20 8.73 -2.77
N ILE A 135 4.84 8.12 -1.75
CA ILE A 135 5.65 8.82 -0.77
C ILE A 135 7.05 8.17 -0.74
N PRO A 136 7.91 8.46 -1.76
CA PRO A 136 9.25 7.87 -1.85
C PRO A 136 10.11 8.12 -0.61
N SER A 137 9.80 9.17 0.16
CA SER A 137 10.50 9.54 1.39
C SER A 137 10.29 8.56 2.56
N LEU A 138 9.29 7.65 2.50
CA LEU A 138 9.13 6.61 3.53
C LEU A 138 10.16 5.47 3.39
N ASN A 139 10.84 5.37 2.25
CA ASN A 139 11.82 4.32 1.94
C ASN A 139 13.26 4.81 1.92
N THR A 140 13.51 6.08 2.11
CA THR A 140 14.88 6.47 2.42
C THR A 140 15.17 5.97 3.82
N PRO A 141 16.14 5.05 4.02
CA PRO A 141 16.71 4.88 5.33
C PRO A 141 17.08 6.29 5.78
N ASP A 142 16.78 6.63 7.03
CA ASP A 142 17.03 7.93 7.62
C ASP A 142 18.30 8.52 7.00
N GLU A 143 18.16 9.45 6.05
CA GLU A 143 19.30 10.18 5.50
C GLU A 143 19.73 11.12 6.62
N LYS A 144 20.47 10.52 7.58
CA LYS A 144 21.14 11.26 8.62
C LYS A 144 22.06 12.27 7.95
N HIS A 145 21.60 13.49 7.85
CA HIS A 145 22.36 14.57 7.25
C HIS A 145 23.05 15.37 8.36
N MET A 146 24.36 15.48 8.25
CA MET A 146 25.18 16.15 9.28
C MET A 146 25.89 17.35 8.65
N CYS A 147 25.81 18.49 9.32
CA CYS A 147 26.57 19.66 8.94
C CYS A 147 28.07 19.46 9.26
N PRO A 148 28.99 19.49 8.28
CA PRO A 148 30.41 19.25 8.51
C PRO A 148 31.06 20.37 9.31
N LYS A 149 30.44 21.56 9.41
CA LYS A 149 31.00 22.72 10.11
C LYS A 149 30.68 22.74 11.61
N CYS A 150 29.44 22.36 12.01
CA CYS A 150 29.00 22.43 13.41
C CYS A 150 28.46 21.12 13.99
N GLY A 151 28.46 20.03 13.21
CA GLY A 151 27.97 18.73 13.66
C GLY A 151 26.43 18.64 13.82
N LYS A 152 25.65 19.68 13.49
CA LYS A 152 24.18 19.63 13.56
C LYS A 152 23.67 18.49 12.69
N ILE A 153 22.80 17.64 13.25
CA ILE A 153 22.24 16.46 12.61
C ILE A 153 20.75 16.69 12.34
N ALA A 154 20.27 16.25 11.19
CA ALA A 154 18.86 16.11 10.84
C ALA A 154 18.60 14.68 10.40
N ILE A 155 17.58 14.04 10.96
CA ILE A 155 17.24 12.63 10.73
C ILE A 155 15.92 12.45 9.97
N SER A 156 15.19 13.53 9.73
CA SER A 156 13.96 13.51 8.95
C SER A 156 14.00 14.52 7.81
N ARG A 157 13.21 14.29 6.77
CA ARG A 157 13.08 15.23 5.64
C ARG A 157 12.58 16.62 6.07
N GLU A 158 11.73 16.65 7.09
CA GLU A 158 11.21 17.89 7.67
C GLU A 158 12.33 18.68 8.36
N GLU A 159 13.13 18.00 9.16
CA GLU A 159 14.31 18.57 9.82
C GLU A 159 15.35 19.01 8.79
N ILE A 160 15.61 18.21 7.74
CA ILE A 160 16.51 18.59 6.66
C ILE A 160 16.00 19.86 5.95
N THR A 161 14.71 19.94 5.68
CA THR A 161 14.11 21.13 5.07
C THR A 161 14.24 22.38 5.95
N LYS A 162 14.00 22.20 7.25
CA LYS A 162 14.06 23.29 8.25
C LYS A 162 15.49 23.75 8.49
N GLU A 163 16.41 22.83 8.71
CA GLU A 163 17.77 23.14 9.18
C GLU A 163 18.78 23.33 8.04
N PHE A 164 18.62 22.63 6.93
CA PHE A 164 19.54 22.67 5.79
C PHE A 164 18.92 23.29 4.53
N GLY A 165 17.74 22.85 4.12
CA GLY A 165 17.12 23.21 2.86
C GLY A 165 17.75 22.48 1.66
N PHE A 166 17.23 22.78 0.46
CA PHE A 166 17.64 22.13 -0.78
C PHE A 166 18.20 23.14 -1.78
N ARG A 167 18.95 22.65 -2.76
CA ARG A 167 19.40 23.39 -3.93
C ARG A 167 19.17 22.56 -5.19
N SER A 168 18.90 23.18 -6.31
CA SER A 168 18.94 22.55 -7.62
C SER A 168 20.37 22.51 -8.13
N ASP A 169 20.80 21.41 -8.72
CA ASP A 169 22.04 21.35 -9.49
C ASP A 169 21.79 21.83 -10.93
N THR A 170 22.83 21.88 -11.74
CA THR A 170 22.79 22.30 -13.16
C THR A 170 21.86 21.45 -14.02
N ASN A 171 21.52 20.23 -13.59
CA ASN A 171 20.63 19.30 -14.26
C ASN A 171 19.20 19.32 -13.69
N GLY A 172 18.86 20.30 -12.85
CA GLY A 172 17.54 20.43 -12.22
C GLY A 172 17.27 19.44 -11.09
N LYS A 173 18.25 18.61 -10.68
CA LYS A 173 18.08 17.65 -9.59
C LYS A 173 18.22 18.36 -8.24
N MET A 174 17.22 18.17 -7.38
CA MET A 174 17.24 18.70 -6.01
C MET A 174 18.21 17.92 -5.13
N ARG A 175 19.12 18.62 -4.46
CA ARG A 175 20.07 18.06 -3.48
C ARG A 175 19.98 18.82 -2.16
N THR A 176 20.22 18.11 -1.04
CA THR A 176 20.33 18.72 0.27
C THR A 176 21.55 19.62 0.35
N GLN A 177 21.42 20.78 0.98
CA GLN A 177 22.54 21.67 1.24
C GLN A 177 23.50 21.02 2.26
N SER A 178 24.79 21.01 1.96
CA SER A 178 25.81 20.36 2.83
C SER A 178 25.94 21.04 4.19
N TRP A 179 25.80 22.36 4.28
CA TRP A 179 25.89 23.13 5.53
C TRP A 179 24.48 23.54 5.99
N CYS A 180 24.28 23.55 7.32
CA CYS A 180 23.05 24.05 7.90
C CYS A 180 22.87 25.56 7.64
N LYS A 181 21.64 26.06 7.74
CA LYS A 181 21.30 27.47 7.51
C LYS A 181 22.12 28.42 8.39
N ASP A 182 22.33 28.06 9.67
CA ASP A 182 23.11 28.87 10.61
C ASP A 182 24.57 29.01 10.18
N CYS A 183 25.19 27.92 9.71
CA CYS A 183 26.58 27.95 9.25
C CYS A 183 26.76 28.64 7.89
N ARG A 184 25.72 28.68 7.05
CA ARG A 184 25.76 29.43 5.79
C ARG A 184 25.52 30.93 5.96
N GLY A 185 24.74 31.33 6.97
CA GLY A 185 24.47 32.71 7.27
C GLY A 185 25.60 33.45 7.96
N LYS A 186 26.54 32.77 8.59
CA LYS A 186 27.71 33.39 9.22
C LYS A 186 28.74 33.69 8.13
N LYS A 187 28.93 34.96 7.82
CA LYS A 187 30.05 35.44 6.97
C LYS A 187 31.37 35.06 7.60
N MET A 188 32.39 34.82 6.76
CA MET A 188 33.74 34.38 7.16
C MET A 188 34.51 35.37 8.08
N ALA A 189 33.88 36.43 8.57
CA ALA A 189 34.51 37.50 9.34
C ALA A 189 34.60 37.25 10.85
N ASP A 190 33.93 36.18 11.38
CA ASP A 190 33.90 35.92 12.84
C ASP A 190 34.53 34.56 13.19
N LEU A 191 35.77 34.35 12.77
CA LEU A 191 36.61 33.28 13.30
C LEU A 191 37.72 33.92 14.13
N PRO A 192 37.87 33.50 15.41
CA PRO A 192 38.98 33.90 16.25
C PRO A 192 40.32 33.39 15.73
#